data_81bea8c1816cc183ecc02865b870bcdb
#
_entry.id   81bea8c1816cc183ecc02865b870bcdb
#
_cell.length_a   1.000
_cell.length_b   1.000
_cell.length_c   1.000
_cell.angle_alpha   90.00
_cell.angle_beta   90.00
_cell.angle_gamma   90.00
#
_symmetry.space_group_name_H-M   'P 1'
#
loop_
_entity.id
_entity.type
_entity.pdbx_description
1 polymer ?
#
loop_
_entity_poly.entity_id
_entity_poly.type
_entity_poly.pdbx_seq_one_letter_code
_entity_poly.pdbx_strand_id
1 'polypeptide(L)'
;AGTRALVEAIVALDPRFERVYPFTGAALSAMGTEPSQDDLLASIRLLERGMQEFPDNCKLPLLAGQVYTVELESDDPEQVARWQLEGVRYLERAVRIKGCPRDVATVAAHLRTKLGQRDKAVRDLRELILYTDHPKQRQALVEKLAEIEEGDAAALAYELEVEKQRLDAEWLANRPEVPPTMYLLLGPPLSPSFRLEDLAVDRDLIGSEAPIEPLPPLPD
;
A
#
# COMPACT_ATOMS: atom_id res chain seq x y z
N ALA A 1 -28.02 -6.49 11.02
CA ALA A 1 -28.40 -7.59 10.09
C ALA A 1 -29.03 -7.07 8.79
N GLY A 2 -29.94 -6.07 8.82
CA GLY A 2 -30.65 -5.58 7.63
C GLY A 2 -29.76 -4.87 6.61
N THR A 3 -28.87 -3.97 7.04
CA THR A 3 -28.02 -3.18 6.15
C THR A 3 -27.03 -4.03 5.37
N ARG A 4 -26.41 -5.01 6.02
CA ARG A 4 -25.49 -5.94 5.38
C ARG A 4 -26.19 -6.73 4.26
N ALA A 5 -27.34 -7.33 4.56
CA ALA A 5 -28.12 -8.08 3.57
C ALA A 5 -28.55 -7.22 2.37
N LEU A 6 -28.92 -5.95 2.62
CA LEU A 6 -29.26 -5.00 1.57
C LEU A 6 -28.07 -4.70 0.66
N VAL A 7 -26.90 -4.42 1.24
CA VAL A 7 -25.69 -4.13 0.47
C VAL A 7 -25.23 -5.35 -0.33
N GLU A 8 -25.23 -6.53 0.26
CA GLU A 8 -24.92 -7.79 -0.43
C GLU A 8 -25.88 -8.03 -1.61
N ALA A 9 -27.18 -7.75 -1.43
CA ALA A 9 -28.17 -7.84 -2.51
C ALA A 9 -27.91 -6.82 -3.63
N ILE A 10 -27.56 -5.57 -3.31
CA ILE A 10 -27.22 -4.55 -4.30
C ILE A 10 -26.01 -5.00 -5.12
N VAL A 11 -24.94 -5.46 -4.48
CA VAL A 11 -23.72 -5.93 -5.15
C VAL A 11 -23.98 -7.19 -5.99
N ALA A 12 -24.91 -8.06 -5.55
CA ALA A 12 -25.29 -9.23 -6.33
C ALA A 12 -26.09 -8.86 -7.60
N LEU A 13 -26.89 -7.80 -7.53
CA LEU A 13 -27.66 -7.30 -8.67
C LEU A 13 -26.82 -6.50 -9.66
N ASP A 14 -25.92 -5.66 -9.16
CA ASP A 14 -25.02 -4.85 -9.98
C ASP A 14 -23.63 -4.72 -9.32
N PRO A 15 -22.69 -5.63 -9.65
CA PRO A 15 -21.31 -5.55 -9.15
C PRO A 15 -20.57 -4.27 -9.57
N ARG A 16 -21.03 -3.59 -10.63
CA ARG A 16 -20.44 -2.35 -11.13
C ARG A 16 -21.04 -1.08 -10.54
N PHE A 17 -21.91 -1.20 -9.55
CA PHE A 17 -22.39 -0.04 -8.81
C PHE A 17 -21.34 0.45 -7.81
N GLU A 18 -20.35 1.20 -8.32
CA GLU A 18 -19.15 1.62 -7.60
C GLU A 18 -19.44 2.25 -6.23
N ARG A 19 -20.47 3.10 -6.14
CA ARG A 19 -20.80 3.86 -4.92
C ARG A 19 -21.19 3.00 -3.73
N VAL A 20 -21.63 1.76 -3.96
CA VAL A 20 -22.05 0.88 -2.86
C VAL A 20 -20.88 0.45 -1.98
N TYR A 21 -19.71 0.27 -2.56
CA TYR A 21 -18.54 -0.23 -1.83
C TYR A 21 -18.00 0.74 -0.78
N PRO A 22 -17.67 2.02 -1.10
CA PRO A 22 -17.27 2.98 -0.08
C PRO A 22 -18.37 3.28 0.93
N PHE A 23 -19.63 3.30 0.48
CA PHE A 23 -20.78 3.54 1.37
C PHE A 23 -20.90 2.46 2.45
N THR A 24 -20.57 1.23 2.14
CA THR A 24 -20.68 0.11 3.09
C THR A 24 -19.70 0.25 4.25
N GLY A 25 -18.44 0.66 3.98
CA GLY A 25 -17.49 0.96 5.04
C GLY A 25 -18.03 2.04 5.98
N ALA A 26 -18.51 3.16 5.41
CA ALA A 26 -19.07 4.27 6.18
C ALA A 26 -20.42 3.95 6.86
N ALA A 27 -21.29 3.18 6.22
CA ALA A 27 -22.63 2.89 6.73
C ALA A 27 -22.60 1.90 7.89
N LEU A 28 -21.70 0.94 7.90
CA LEU A 28 -21.56 0.00 9.02
C LEU A 28 -20.96 0.68 10.25
N SER A 29 -20.09 1.67 10.07
CA SER A 29 -19.52 2.47 11.17
C SER A 29 -20.45 3.58 11.68
N ALA A 30 -21.41 4.07 10.87
CA ALA A 30 -22.22 5.26 11.16
C ALA A 30 -23.61 4.99 11.74
N MET A 31 -24.10 3.75 11.82
CA MET A 31 -25.50 3.45 12.18
C MET A 31 -25.80 3.40 13.68
N GLY A 32 -25.11 4.18 14.52
CA GLY A 32 -25.53 4.50 15.88
C GLY A 32 -25.43 3.37 16.94
N THR A 33 -25.02 2.19 16.55
CA THR A 33 -24.55 1.10 17.40
C THR A 33 -23.11 0.82 17.01
N GLU A 34 -22.23 0.59 17.98
CA GLU A 34 -20.86 0.16 17.68
C GLU A 34 -20.91 -1.07 16.76
N PRO A 35 -20.24 -1.02 15.58
CA PRO A 35 -20.25 -2.15 14.65
C PRO A 35 -19.61 -3.36 15.30
N SER A 36 -20.21 -4.53 15.13
CA SER A 36 -19.57 -5.76 15.59
C SER A 36 -18.30 -6.06 14.78
N GLN A 37 -17.36 -6.77 15.38
CA GLN A 37 -16.16 -7.23 14.67
C GLN A 37 -16.52 -8.00 13.38
N ASP A 38 -17.58 -8.81 13.41
CA ASP A 38 -18.05 -9.55 12.22
C ASP A 38 -18.56 -8.62 11.11
N ASP A 39 -19.20 -7.49 11.47
CA ASP A 39 -19.65 -6.48 10.49
C ASP A 39 -18.45 -5.75 9.88
N LEU A 40 -17.44 -5.41 10.69
CA LEU A 40 -16.21 -4.80 10.21
C LEU A 40 -15.44 -5.72 9.23
N LEU A 41 -15.28 -6.99 9.58
CA LEU A 41 -14.65 -7.98 8.70
C LEU A 41 -15.49 -8.23 7.43
N ALA A 42 -16.82 -8.17 7.53
CA ALA A 42 -17.70 -8.26 6.36
C ALA A 42 -17.56 -7.03 5.44
N SER A 43 -17.38 -5.83 6.01
CA SER A 43 -17.13 -4.61 5.23
C SER A 43 -15.82 -4.70 4.45
N ILE A 44 -14.76 -5.23 5.06
CA ILE A 44 -13.48 -5.45 4.39
C ILE A 44 -13.65 -6.38 3.18
N ARG A 45 -14.29 -7.54 3.35
CA ARG A 45 -14.54 -8.46 2.22
C ARG A 45 -15.31 -7.80 1.08
N LEU A 46 -16.22 -6.90 1.39
CA LEU A 46 -16.95 -6.16 0.36
C LEU A 46 -16.07 -5.13 -0.34
N LEU A 47 -15.22 -4.40 0.42
CA LEU A 47 -14.23 -3.49 -0.14
C LEU A 47 -13.24 -4.24 -1.04
N GLU A 48 -12.83 -5.44 -0.68
CA GLU A 48 -11.96 -6.31 -1.50
C GLU A 48 -12.61 -6.68 -2.83
N ARG A 49 -13.91 -7.04 -2.83
CA ARG A 49 -14.66 -7.24 -4.07
C ARG A 49 -14.69 -5.96 -4.92
N GLY A 50 -14.93 -4.81 -4.27
CA GLY A 50 -14.87 -3.51 -4.96
C GLY A 50 -13.51 -3.23 -5.59
N MET A 51 -12.40 -3.60 -4.94
CA MET A 51 -11.05 -3.44 -5.49
C MET A 51 -10.77 -4.33 -6.70
N GLN A 52 -11.50 -5.43 -6.87
CA GLN A 52 -11.42 -6.28 -8.07
C GLN A 52 -12.16 -5.63 -9.24
N GLU A 53 -13.33 -5.05 -8.99
CA GLU A 53 -14.14 -4.37 -10.00
C GLU A 53 -13.59 -2.98 -10.38
N PHE A 54 -12.98 -2.27 -9.41
CA PHE A 54 -12.49 -0.89 -9.54
C PHE A 54 -11.05 -0.76 -9.02
N PRO A 55 -10.06 -1.35 -9.71
CA PRO A 55 -8.68 -1.39 -9.24
C PRO A 55 -8.02 -0.02 -9.10
N ASP A 56 -8.53 0.98 -9.85
CA ASP A 56 -8.02 2.36 -9.84
C ASP A 56 -8.70 3.25 -8.78
N ASN A 57 -9.67 2.73 -8.02
CA ASN A 57 -10.33 3.50 -6.96
C ASN A 57 -9.56 3.38 -5.65
N CYS A 58 -8.72 4.39 -5.35
CA CYS A 58 -7.89 4.39 -4.14
C CYS A 58 -8.67 4.48 -2.83
N LYS A 59 -9.95 4.89 -2.86
CA LYS A 59 -10.78 4.98 -1.64
C LYS A 59 -11.06 3.60 -1.04
N LEU A 60 -11.12 2.57 -1.87
CA LEU A 60 -11.44 1.22 -1.40
C LEU A 60 -10.32 0.63 -0.52
N PRO A 61 -9.06 0.56 -0.98
CA PRO A 61 -7.98 0.12 -0.11
C PRO A 61 -7.72 1.10 1.06
N LEU A 62 -7.96 2.41 0.89
CA LEU A 62 -7.85 3.36 1.99
C LEU A 62 -8.82 3.03 3.13
N LEU A 63 -10.10 2.79 2.80
CA LEU A 63 -11.12 2.42 3.79
C LEU A 63 -10.83 1.06 4.43
N ALA A 64 -10.42 0.06 3.67
CA ALA A 64 -10.02 -1.25 4.22
C ALA A 64 -8.84 -1.10 5.20
N GLY A 65 -7.83 -0.30 4.83
CA GLY A 65 -6.71 0.02 5.71
C GLY A 65 -7.15 0.70 7.00
N GLN A 66 -8.09 1.65 6.92
CA GLN A 66 -8.64 2.34 8.08
C GLN A 66 -9.38 1.36 9.02
N VAL A 67 -10.25 0.50 8.49
CA VAL A 67 -10.96 -0.50 9.31
C VAL A 67 -9.97 -1.39 10.06
N TYR A 68 -8.94 -1.88 9.40
CA TYR A 68 -7.92 -2.74 10.00
C TYR A 68 -7.07 -2.04 11.07
N THR A 69 -6.77 -0.74 10.89
CA THR A 69 -5.82 -0.04 11.76
C THR A 69 -6.47 0.75 12.89
N VAL A 70 -7.77 1.08 12.75
CA VAL A 70 -8.47 1.99 13.67
C VAL A 70 -9.71 1.36 14.29
N GLU A 71 -10.50 0.57 13.52
CA GLU A 71 -11.83 0.16 13.96
C GLU A 71 -11.85 -1.26 14.56
N LEU A 72 -10.91 -2.13 14.15
CA LEU A 72 -10.78 -3.48 14.72
C LEU A 72 -10.02 -3.43 16.04
N GLU A 73 -10.66 -3.89 17.11
CA GLU A 73 -10.10 -3.95 18.44
C GLU A 73 -10.04 -5.40 18.96
N SER A 74 -8.99 -5.73 19.71
CA SER A 74 -8.82 -7.01 20.37
C SER A 74 -7.97 -6.86 21.63
N ASP A 75 -8.26 -7.65 22.63
CA ASP A 75 -7.42 -7.78 23.84
C ASP A 75 -6.14 -8.59 23.57
N ASP A 76 -6.06 -9.31 22.42
CA ASP A 76 -4.87 -10.04 22.00
C ASP A 76 -3.93 -9.12 21.20
N PRO A 77 -2.74 -8.77 21.75
CA PRO A 77 -1.78 -7.89 21.08
C PRO A 77 -1.23 -8.50 19.77
N GLU A 78 -1.14 -9.82 19.66
CA GLU A 78 -0.70 -10.46 18.43
C GLU A 78 -1.75 -10.32 17.33
N GLN A 79 -3.03 -10.41 17.68
CA GLN A 79 -4.12 -10.20 16.75
C GLN A 79 -4.15 -8.73 16.27
N VAL A 80 -3.97 -7.78 17.16
CA VAL A 80 -3.86 -6.35 16.83
C VAL A 80 -2.69 -6.09 15.87
N ALA A 81 -1.51 -6.67 16.14
CA ALA A 81 -0.35 -6.53 15.27
C ALA A 81 -0.60 -7.13 13.88
N ARG A 82 -1.27 -8.30 13.78
CA ARG A 82 -1.67 -8.90 12.50
C ARG A 82 -2.60 -7.96 11.72
N TRP A 83 -3.63 -7.41 12.35
CA TRP A 83 -4.55 -6.48 11.70
C TRP A 83 -3.86 -5.19 11.26
N GLN A 84 -3.00 -4.62 12.11
CA GLN A 84 -2.23 -3.44 11.74
C GLN A 84 -1.33 -3.70 10.53
N LEU A 85 -0.72 -4.88 10.43
CA LEU A 85 0.09 -5.26 9.29
C LEU A 85 -0.74 -5.35 8.00
N GLU A 86 -1.92 -5.98 8.05
CA GLU A 86 -2.83 -6.03 6.90
C GLU A 86 -3.32 -4.62 6.51
N GLY A 87 -3.72 -3.82 7.50
CA GLY A 87 -4.15 -2.44 7.26
C GLY A 87 -3.08 -1.60 6.57
N VAL A 88 -1.82 -1.72 7.01
CA VAL A 88 -0.70 -1.03 6.35
C VAL A 88 -0.54 -1.45 4.90
N ARG A 89 -0.70 -2.74 4.56
CA ARG A 89 -0.64 -3.22 3.17
C ARG A 89 -1.70 -2.55 2.29
N TYR A 90 -2.92 -2.38 2.81
CA TYR A 90 -3.98 -1.66 2.09
C TYR A 90 -3.68 -0.17 1.93
N LEU A 91 -3.14 0.50 2.96
CA LEU A 91 -2.73 1.90 2.86
C LEU A 91 -1.61 2.09 1.83
N GLU A 92 -0.60 1.22 1.80
CA GLU A 92 0.47 1.22 0.80
C GLU A 92 -0.09 0.99 -0.62
N ARG A 93 -1.04 0.08 -0.78
CA ARG A 93 -1.75 -0.12 -2.06
C ARG A 93 -2.49 1.15 -2.48
N ALA A 94 -3.21 1.81 -1.57
CA ALA A 94 -3.94 3.04 -1.85
C ALA A 94 -3.02 4.15 -2.38
N VAL A 95 -1.88 4.36 -1.73
CA VAL A 95 -0.91 5.43 -2.09
C VAL A 95 -0.34 5.24 -3.49
N ARG A 96 -0.24 4.01 -3.99
CA ARG A 96 0.27 3.70 -5.34
C ARG A 96 -0.75 3.98 -6.45
N ILE A 97 -2.03 4.12 -6.10
CA ILE A 97 -3.08 4.45 -7.07
C ILE A 97 -3.03 5.96 -7.36
N LYS A 98 -3.11 6.31 -8.65
CA LYS A 98 -3.10 7.70 -9.10
C LYS A 98 -4.27 8.49 -8.49
N GLY A 99 -3.96 9.66 -7.94
CA GLY A 99 -4.97 10.54 -7.33
C GLY A 99 -5.23 10.28 -5.85
N CYS A 100 -4.61 9.27 -5.26
CA CYS A 100 -4.68 9.06 -3.81
C CYS A 100 -3.85 10.12 -3.06
N PRO A 101 -4.34 10.62 -1.91
CA PRO A 101 -3.57 11.52 -1.06
C PRO A 101 -2.26 10.85 -0.59
N ARG A 102 -1.14 11.54 -0.78
CA ARG A 102 0.19 11.01 -0.44
C ARG A 102 0.49 11.03 1.06
N ASP A 103 -0.21 11.85 1.84
CA ASP A 103 -0.13 11.90 3.30
C ASP A 103 -0.51 10.56 3.97
N VAL A 104 -1.31 9.74 3.31
CA VAL A 104 -1.58 8.35 3.74
C VAL A 104 -0.29 7.54 3.90
N ALA A 105 0.75 7.82 3.11
CA ALA A 105 2.04 7.15 3.21
C ALA A 105 2.75 7.44 4.53
N THR A 106 2.55 8.63 5.12
CA THR A 106 3.14 8.97 6.43
C THR A 106 2.52 8.12 7.55
N VAL A 107 1.21 7.84 7.44
CA VAL A 107 0.50 6.95 8.37
C VAL A 107 1.01 5.52 8.22
N ALA A 108 1.12 5.01 6.99
CA ALA A 108 1.65 3.68 6.72
C ALA A 108 3.08 3.51 7.24
N ALA A 109 3.95 4.50 7.01
CA ALA A 109 5.34 4.49 7.50
C ALA A 109 5.42 4.51 9.04
N HIS A 110 4.58 5.30 9.70
CA HIS A 110 4.50 5.32 11.15
C HIS A 110 4.09 3.94 11.73
N LEU A 111 3.08 3.32 11.15
CA LEU A 111 2.63 1.99 11.58
C LEU A 111 3.71 0.92 11.32
N ARG A 112 4.40 0.96 10.17
CA ARG A 112 5.54 0.07 9.88
C ARG A 112 6.64 0.19 10.92
N THR A 113 6.98 1.45 11.30
CA THR A 113 7.98 1.70 12.33
C THR A 113 7.58 1.12 13.68
N LYS A 114 6.30 1.28 14.09
CA LYS A 114 5.77 0.67 15.31
C LYS A 114 5.81 -0.85 15.29
N LEU A 115 5.64 -1.47 14.13
CA LEU A 115 5.72 -2.91 13.91
C LEU A 115 7.17 -3.43 13.77
N GLY A 116 8.18 -2.59 14.04
CA GLY A 116 9.60 -2.95 13.94
C GLY A 116 10.13 -3.06 12.50
N GLN A 117 9.37 -2.59 11.51
CA GLN A 117 9.71 -2.65 10.08
C GLN A 117 10.23 -1.31 9.54
N ARG A 118 11.13 -0.67 10.31
CA ARG A 118 11.69 0.66 10.02
C ARG A 118 12.33 0.73 8.64
N ASP A 119 13.16 -0.25 8.29
CA ASP A 119 13.88 -0.26 7.00
C ASP A 119 12.93 -0.30 5.80
N LYS A 120 11.81 -1.02 5.93
CA LYS A 120 10.78 -1.02 4.90
C LYS A 120 10.09 0.35 4.79
N ALA A 121 9.76 0.97 5.93
CA ALA A 121 9.17 2.31 5.95
C ALA A 121 10.06 3.33 5.25
N VAL A 122 11.37 3.30 5.52
CA VAL A 122 12.37 4.17 4.91
C VAL A 122 12.42 3.97 3.39
N ARG A 123 12.53 2.72 2.92
CA ARG A 123 12.55 2.42 1.47
C ARG A 123 11.30 2.90 0.76
N ASP A 124 10.12 2.59 1.31
CA ASP A 124 8.84 2.96 0.70
C ASP A 124 8.66 4.50 0.64
N LEU A 125 9.09 5.23 1.67
CA LEU A 125 9.07 6.70 1.67
C LEU A 125 10.05 7.28 0.65
N ARG A 126 11.29 6.79 0.58
CA ARG A 126 12.28 7.25 -0.41
C ARG A 126 11.75 7.05 -1.83
N GLU A 127 11.21 5.88 -2.16
CA GLU A 127 10.59 5.60 -3.46
C GLU A 127 9.48 6.62 -3.77
N LEU A 128 8.55 6.86 -2.83
CA LEU A 128 7.44 7.77 -3.05
C LEU A 128 7.87 9.23 -3.23
N ILE A 129 8.89 9.69 -2.51
CA ILE A 129 9.43 11.05 -2.61
C ILE A 129 9.97 11.32 -4.01
N LEU A 130 10.66 10.35 -4.63
CA LEU A 130 11.24 10.48 -5.96
C LEU A 130 10.17 10.74 -7.05
N TYR A 131 8.96 10.22 -6.87
CA TYR A 131 7.85 10.33 -7.85
C TYR A 131 6.68 11.19 -7.39
N THR A 132 6.84 11.93 -6.29
CA THR A 132 5.83 12.88 -5.83
C THR A 132 6.13 14.26 -6.39
N ASP A 133 5.35 14.69 -7.41
CA ASP A 133 5.55 15.97 -8.07
C ASP A 133 4.98 17.15 -7.26
N HIS A 134 3.97 16.91 -6.40
CA HIS A 134 3.32 17.98 -5.65
C HIS A 134 4.20 18.44 -4.47
N PRO A 135 4.70 19.70 -4.45
CA PRO A 135 5.72 20.15 -3.50
C PRO A 135 5.34 19.97 -2.02
N LYS A 136 4.11 20.31 -1.65
CA LYS A 136 3.64 20.17 -0.26
C LYS A 136 3.57 18.71 0.20
N GLN A 137 3.12 17.80 -0.69
CA GLN A 137 3.08 16.38 -0.37
C GLN A 137 4.48 15.79 -0.26
N ARG A 138 5.37 16.16 -1.19
CA ARG A 138 6.78 15.76 -1.16
C ARG A 138 7.46 16.23 0.13
N GLN A 139 7.24 17.48 0.53
CA GLN A 139 7.78 18.02 1.78
C GLN A 139 7.33 17.22 3.00
N ALA A 140 6.05 16.90 3.12
CA ALA A 140 5.52 16.10 4.23
C ALA A 140 6.14 14.69 4.29
N LEU A 141 6.40 14.06 3.13
CA LEU A 141 7.08 12.76 3.07
C LEU A 141 8.55 12.86 3.50
N VAL A 142 9.26 13.93 3.08
CA VAL A 142 10.66 14.19 3.49
C VAL A 142 10.75 14.43 5.01
N GLU A 143 9.85 15.23 5.56
CA GLU A 143 9.79 15.47 7.01
C GLU A 143 9.55 14.17 7.78
N LYS A 144 8.65 13.32 7.28
CA LYS A 144 8.40 12.02 7.91
C LYS A 144 9.60 11.07 7.80
N LEU A 145 10.29 11.07 6.67
CA LEU A 145 11.50 10.28 6.48
C LEU A 145 12.61 10.76 7.44
N ALA A 146 12.81 12.08 7.53
CA ALA A 146 13.78 12.67 8.45
C ALA A 146 13.47 12.33 9.93
N GLU A 147 12.20 12.34 10.32
CA GLU A 147 11.77 11.90 11.66
C GLU A 147 12.18 10.44 11.93
N ILE A 148 11.95 9.55 10.95
CA ILE A 148 12.26 8.13 11.09
C ILE A 148 13.77 7.89 11.11
N GLU A 149 14.54 8.58 10.26
CA GLU A 149 16.00 8.45 10.16
C GLU A 149 16.76 9.27 11.21
N GLU A 150 16.07 10.09 12.00
CA GLU A 150 16.64 11.04 12.97
C GLU A 150 17.62 12.02 12.28
N GLY A 151 17.27 12.40 11.03
CA GLY A 151 18.09 13.20 10.14
C GLY A 151 17.60 14.65 9.97
N ASP A 152 18.39 15.45 9.23
CA ASP A 152 18.00 16.78 8.79
C ASP A 152 17.14 16.72 7.52
N ALA A 153 15.91 17.22 7.61
CA ALA A 153 14.97 17.23 6.49
C ALA A 153 15.47 18.04 5.28
N ALA A 154 16.23 19.12 5.50
CA ALA A 154 16.75 19.93 4.40
C ALA A 154 17.90 19.21 3.66
N ALA A 155 18.79 18.58 4.41
CA ALA A 155 19.87 17.77 3.82
C ALA A 155 19.29 16.56 3.04
N LEU A 156 18.28 15.90 3.59
CA LEU A 156 17.60 14.77 2.96
C LEU A 156 16.84 15.18 1.70
N ALA A 157 16.17 16.34 1.72
CA ALA A 157 15.48 16.89 0.55
C ALA A 157 16.48 17.15 -0.60
N TYR A 158 17.66 17.69 -0.29
CA TYR A 158 18.70 17.94 -1.28
C TYR A 158 19.25 16.62 -1.85
N GLU A 159 19.58 15.66 -1.00
CA GLU A 159 20.07 14.33 -1.40
C GLU A 159 19.08 13.65 -2.38
N LEU A 160 17.80 13.63 -2.02
CA LEU A 160 16.75 13.01 -2.83
C LEU A 160 16.47 13.77 -4.15
N GLU A 161 16.72 15.09 -4.18
CA GLU A 161 16.63 15.85 -5.42
C GLU A 161 17.77 15.48 -6.38
N VAL A 162 18.98 15.34 -5.87
CA VAL A 162 20.16 14.90 -6.66
C VAL A 162 19.93 13.46 -7.18
N GLU A 163 19.42 12.58 -6.32
CA GLU A 163 19.11 11.20 -6.70
C GLU A 163 18.04 11.16 -7.81
N LYS A 164 16.97 11.95 -7.68
CA LYS A 164 15.94 12.07 -8.70
C LYS A 164 16.50 12.51 -10.04
N GLN A 165 17.31 13.57 -10.05
CA GLN A 165 17.93 14.08 -11.28
C GLN A 165 18.83 13.04 -11.95
N ARG A 166 19.58 12.27 -11.16
CA ARG A 166 20.39 11.16 -11.67
C ARG A 166 19.53 10.08 -12.30
N LEU A 167 18.46 9.65 -11.63
CA LEU A 167 17.54 8.63 -12.13
C LEU A 167 16.80 9.09 -13.39
N ASP A 168 16.36 10.36 -13.44
CA ASP A 168 15.70 10.93 -14.62
C ASP A 168 16.66 10.95 -15.83
N ALA A 169 17.93 11.33 -15.62
CA ALA A 169 18.94 11.30 -16.67
C ALA A 169 19.25 9.88 -17.14
N GLU A 170 19.36 8.93 -16.22
CA GLU A 170 19.60 7.52 -16.52
C GLU A 170 18.42 6.90 -17.27
N TRP A 171 17.20 7.19 -16.85
CA TRP A 171 15.96 6.79 -17.53
C TRP A 171 15.91 7.29 -18.95
N LEU A 172 16.13 8.60 -19.17
CA LEU A 172 16.13 9.20 -20.51
C LEU A 172 17.21 8.60 -21.44
N ALA A 173 18.36 8.25 -20.88
CA ALA A 173 19.45 7.66 -21.64
C ALA A 173 19.21 6.19 -22.03
N ASN A 174 18.49 5.43 -21.22
CA ASN A 174 18.39 3.98 -21.37
C ASN A 174 17.03 3.51 -21.86
N ARG A 175 15.93 4.02 -21.30
CA ARG A 175 14.57 3.53 -21.59
C ARG A 175 13.50 4.65 -21.53
N PRO A 176 13.61 5.67 -22.39
CA PRO A 176 12.63 6.78 -22.39
C PRO A 176 11.20 6.36 -22.78
N GLU A 177 11.05 5.15 -23.38
CA GLU A 177 9.77 4.59 -23.82
C GLU A 177 8.91 4.05 -22.66
N VAL A 178 9.50 3.76 -21.50
CA VAL A 178 8.76 3.32 -20.31
C VAL A 178 8.56 4.46 -19.32
N PRO A 179 7.47 4.49 -18.54
CA PRO A 179 7.31 5.48 -17.48
C PRO A 179 8.46 5.44 -16.46
N PRO A 180 8.89 6.58 -15.86
CA PRO A 180 9.96 6.63 -14.87
C PRO A 180 9.74 5.67 -13.69
N THR A 181 8.48 5.51 -13.24
CA THR A 181 8.09 4.57 -12.18
C THR A 181 8.33 3.11 -12.56
N MET A 182 8.18 2.78 -13.83
CA MET A 182 8.50 1.44 -14.36
C MET A 182 10.01 1.25 -14.50
N TYR A 183 10.74 2.31 -14.85
CA TYR A 183 12.20 2.26 -14.97
C TYR A 183 12.88 1.88 -13.65
N LEU A 184 12.37 2.37 -12.51
CA LEU A 184 12.88 1.97 -11.19
C LEU A 184 12.82 0.47 -10.93
N LEU A 185 11.78 -0.20 -11.44
CA LEU A 185 11.60 -1.64 -11.26
C LEU A 185 12.43 -2.44 -12.28
N LEU A 186 12.53 -1.92 -13.51
CA LEU A 186 13.17 -2.63 -14.62
C LEU A 186 14.68 -2.38 -14.70
N GLY A 187 15.11 -1.18 -14.28
CA GLY A 187 16.49 -0.72 -14.46
C GLY A 187 16.89 -0.51 -15.93
N PRO A 188 18.19 -0.28 -16.18
CA PRO A 188 18.73 -0.19 -17.52
C PRO A 188 18.58 -1.51 -18.30
N PRO A 189 18.63 -1.49 -19.65
CA PRO A 189 18.65 -2.70 -20.45
C PRO A 189 19.78 -3.63 -20.01
N LEU A 190 19.48 -4.92 -19.92
CA LEU A 190 20.51 -5.91 -19.62
C LEU A 190 21.58 -5.89 -20.73
N SER A 191 22.84 -6.01 -20.32
CA SER A 191 23.95 -6.15 -21.30
C SER A 191 23.68 -7.34 -22.24
N PRO A 192 24.01 -7.24 -23.54
CA PRO A 192 23.95 -8.39 -24.45
C PRO A 192 24.79 -9.59 -23.99
N SER A 193 25.76 -9.36 -23.12
CA SER A 193 26.61 -10.41 -22.51
C SER A 193 26.03 -10.96 -21.19
N PHE A 194 24.90 -10.42 -20.71
CA PHE A 194 24.27 -10.85 -19.46
C PHE A 194 23.80 -12.30 -19.56
N ARG A 195 24.14 -13.11 -18.58
CA ARG A 195 23.68 -14.49 -18.43
C ARG A 195 22.84 -14.59 -17.16
N LEU A 196 21.86 -15.49 -17.17
CA LEU A 196 21.02 -15.77 -15.98
C LEU A 196 21.86 -16.18 -14.75
N GLU A 197 23.04 -16.74 -15.00
CA GLU A 197 24.01 -17.14 -13.96
C GLU A 197 24.63 -15.93 -13.25
N ASP A 198 24.64 -14.75 -13.92
CA ASP A 198 25.12 -13.48 -13.35
C ASP A 198 24.10 -12.87 -12.37
N LEU A 199 22.86 -13.36 -12.36
CA LEU A 199 21.92 -13.18 -11.27
C LEU A 199 22.38 -14.04 -10.09
N ALA A 200 23.48 -13.66 -9.46
CA ALA A 200 23.78 -14.13 -8.12
C ALA A 200 22.71 -13.54 -7.19
N VAL A 201 21.58 -14.23 -7.13
CA VAL A 201 20.57 -13.95 -6.11
C VAL A 201 21.26 -14.28 -4.81
N ASP A 202 21.61 -13.22 -4.08
CA ASP A 202 22.11 -13.36 -2.73
C ASP A 202 20.98 -14.01 -1.93
N ARG A 203 21.02 -15.33 -1.78
CA ARG A 203 19.98 -16.13 -1.11
C ARG A 203 19.79 -15.71 0.35
N ASP A 204 20.74 -14.97 0.89
CA ASP A 204 20.67 -14.42 2.25
C ASP A 204 19.78 -13.16 2.31
N LEU A 205 19.50 -12.49 1.16
CA LEU A 205 18.57 -11.36 1.07
C LEU A 205 17.11 -11.79 0.84
N ILE A 206 16.90 -13.00 0.33
CA ILE A 206 15.59 -13.62 0.32
C ILE A 206 15.47 -14.30 1.68
N GLY A 207 14.94 -13.57 2.65
CA GLY A 207 14.60 -14.16 3.93
C GLY A 207 13.89 -15.50 3.67
N SER A 208 14.21 -16.53 4.45
CA SER A 208 13.65 -17.86 4.31
C SER A 208 12.13 -17.79 4.48
N GLU A 209 11.44 -17.43 3.42
CA GLU A 209 10.02 -17.67 3.33
C GLU A 209 9.84 -19.18 3.36
N ALA A 210 9.13 -19.64 4.39
CA ALA A 210 8.69 -21.02 4.45
C ALA A 210 8.06 -21.40 3.11
N PRO A 211 8.28 -22.63 2.59
CA PRO A 211 7.72 -23.05 1.33
C PRO A 211 6.22 -22.76 1.33
N ILE A 212 5.76 -22.04 0.30
CA ILE A 212 4.33 -21.78 0.09
C ILE A 212 3.67 -23.14 -0.06
N GLU A 213 2.89 -23.55 0.95
CA GLU A 213 2.07 -24.74 0.82
C GLU A 213 1.14 -24.57 -0.38
N PRO A 214 1.07 -25.56 -1.28
CA PRO A 214 0.15 -25.47 -2.42
C PRO A 214 -1.29 -25.34 -1.89
N LEU A 215 -2.01 -24.39 -2.46
CA LEU A 215 -3.44 -24.20 -2.16
C LEU A 215 -4.19 -25.52 -2.33
N PRO A 216 -5.09 -25.87 -1.39
CA PRO A 216 -5.92 -27.06 -1.55
C PRO A 216 -6.77 -26.94 -2.83
N PRO A 217 -7.05 -28.05 -3.52
CA PRO A 217 -7.88 -28.04 -4.72
C PRO A 217 -9.26 -27.49 -4.37
N LEU A 218 -9.83 -26.70 -5.28
CA LEU A 218 -11.18 -26.18 -5.15
C LEU A 218 -12.16 -27.36 -5.04
N PRO A 219 -13.17 -27.29 -4.16
CA PRO A 219 -14.21 -28.30 -4.11
C PRO A 219 -15.03 -28.25 -5.40
N ASP A 220 -15.38 -29.45 -5.92
CA ASP A 220 -16.24 -29.67 -7.09
C ASP A 220 -17.64 -29.09 -6.90
#